data_2f6fde012874f40f5949f75dc2e06842
#
_entry.id   2f6fde012874f40f5949f75dc2e06842
#
_cell.length_a   1.000
_cell.length_b   1.000
_cell.length_c   1.000
_cell.angle_alpha   90.00
_cell.angle_beta   90.00
_cell.angle_gamma   90.00
#
_symmetry.space_group_name_H-M   'P 1'
#
loop_
_entity.id
_entity.type
_entity.pdbx_description
1 polymer ?
#
loop_
_entity_poly.entity_id
_entity_poly.type
_entity_poly.pdbx_seq_one_letter_code
_entity_poly.pdbx_strand_id
1 'polypeptide(L)'
;KLRQRSVIQTIDDIDWIKGSESPSVVELDPTTACNLACPDCISRDLLNQGYFSRKRLRELTKEMIDSGVKAVVLIGGGEPLAHPEIGWVIEYLAQNDVQVGITTNGLLIDRYLNCIAEHASWVRVSMDAASSETYNFFRPSPSGKSMFDKAVENMSNLAKIKKGKLGYSFLILTE
;
A
#
# COMPACT_ATOMS: atom_id res chain seq x y z
N LYS A 1 -6.00 9.48 -11.05
CA LYS A 1 -6.82 9.63 -9.83
C LYS A 1 -8.07 10.48 -10.11
N LEU A 2 -7.96 11.67 -10.72
CA LEU A 2 -9.08 12.60 -11.00
C LEU A 2 -10.13 12.11 -12.02
N ARG A 3 -9.91 10.99 -12.70
CA ARG A 3 -10.85 10.41 -13.68
C ARG A 3 -11.69 9.25 -13.13
N GLN A 4 -11.61 8.96 -11.84
CA GLN A 4 -12.47 7.95 -11.23
C GLN A 4 -13.85 8.56 -10.98
N ARG A 5 -14.91 7.86 -11.41
CA ARG A 5 -16.29 8.34 -11.28
C ARG A 5 -16.67 8.75 -9.87
N SER A 6 -16.24 7.98 -8.87
CA SER A 6 -16.49 8.29 -7.45
C SER A 6 -15.82 9.61 -7.00
N VAL A 7 -14.62 9.93 -7.52
CA VAL A 7 -13.94 11.20 -7.20
C VAL A 7 -14.64 12.37 -7.91
N ILE A 8 -15.03 12.19 -9.18
CA ILE A 8 -15.79 13.21 -9.91
C ILE A 8 -17.12 13.48 -9.20
N GLN A 9 -17.86 12.44 -8.86
CA GLN A 9 -19.11 12.56 -8.11
C GLN A 9 -18.93 13.33 -6.80
N THR A 10 -17.88 12.99 -6.03
CA THR A 10 -17.58 13.71 -4.79
C THR A 10 -17.29 15.20 -5.03
N ILE A 11 -16.59 15.54 -6.13
CA ILE A 11 -16.31 16.94 -6.49
C ILE A 11 -17.59 17.67 -6.89
N ASP A 12 -18.47 17.01 -7.65
CA ASP A 12 -19.74 17.57 -8.09
C ASP A 12 -20.72 17.76 -6.91
N ASP A 13 -20.66 16.90 -5.90
CA ASP A 13 -21.53 16.92 -4.72
C ASP A 13 -21.00 17.85 -3.60
N ILE A 14 -19.81 18.45 -3.73
CA ILE A 14 -19.26 19.38 -2.72
C ILE A 14 -20.12 20.66 -2.67
N ASP A 15 -20.59 20.99 -1.49
CA ASP A 15 -21.06 22.33 -1.18
C ASP A 15 -19.84 23.27 -0.98
N TRP A 16 -19.49 24.01 -2.00
CA TRP A 16 -18.30 24.89 -2.00
C TRP A 16 -18.34 26.01 -0.95
N ILE A 17 -19.50 26.24 -0.33
CA ILE A 17 -19.65 27.21 0.76
C ILE A 17 -19.37 26.53 2.11
N LYS A 18 -19.91 25.33 2.31
CA LYS A 18 -19.77 24.56 3.56
C LYS A 18 -18.50 23.69 3.59
N GLY A 19 -17.95 23.38 2.42
CA GLY A 19 -16.83 22.48 2.28
C GLY A 19 -17.21 21.00 2.39
N SER A 20 -16.19 20.14 2.52
CA SER A 20 -16.38 18.70 2.78
C SER A 20 -16.10 18.39 4.25
N GLU A 21 -16.96 17.61 4.88
CA GLU A 21 -16.78 17.19 6.27
C GLU A 21 -15.69 16.12 6.45
N SER A 22 -15.30 15.43 5.36
CA SER A 22 -14.32 14.35 5.40
C SER A 22 -13.47 14.28 4.14
N PRO A 23 -12.24 13.72 4.22
CA PRO A 23 -11.43 13.47 3.05
C PRO A 23 -12.02 12.34 2.18
N SER A 24 -12.00 12.51 0.86
CA SER A 24 -12.41 11.44 -0.06
C SER A 24 -11.40 10.30 -0.15
N VAL A 25 -10.12 10.59 0.06
CA VAL A 25 -9.01 9.63 -0.01
C VAL A 25 -8.08 9.83 1.17
N VAL A 26 -7.71 8.74 1.82
CA VAL A 26 -6.73 8.72 2.91
C VAL A 26 -5.51 7.91 2.48
N GLU A 27 -4.31 8.43 2.71
CA GLU A 27 -3.07 7.66 2.68
C GLU A 27 -2.76 7.23 4.11
N LEU A 28 -2.61 5.92 4.31
CA LEU A 28 -2.44 5.32 5.63
C LEU A 28 -1.12 4.57 5.74
N ASP A 29 -0.29 5.00 6.68
CA ASP A 29 0.95 4.35 7.10
C ASP A 29 0.69 3.51 8.36
N PRO A 30 0.40 2.20 8.26
CA PRO A 30 0.05 1.40 9.44
C PRO A 30 1.25 1.10 10.35
N THR A 31 2.46 1.13 9.80
CA THR A 31 3.69 0.77 10.52
C THR A 31 4.93 1.37 9.87
N THR A 32 5.92 1.67 10.68
CA THR A 32 7.28 1.98 10.20
C THR A 32 8.17 0.74 10.08
N ALA A 33 7.67 -0.45 10.44
CA ALA A 33 8.43 -1.69 10.26
C ALA A 33 8.62 -1.99 8.77
N CYS A 34 9.86 -2.30 8.38
CA CYS A 34 10.20 -2.66 7.01
C CYS A 34 11.19 -3.82 7.01
N ASN A 35 11.02 -4.72 6.04
CA ASN A 35 11.89 -5.87 5.78
C ASN A 35 13.00 -5.59 4.76
N LEU A 36 13.14 -4.33 4.32
CA LEU A 36 14.23 -3.82 3.49
C LEU A 36 14.95 -2.65 4.18
N ALA A 37 16.15 -2.33 3.72
CA ALA A 37 16.99 -1.25 4.21
C ALA A 37 17.46 -0.36 3.05
N CYS A 38 16.52 0.15 2.25
CA CYS A 38 16.81 0.95 1.05
C CYS A 38 17.63 2.21 1.43
N PRO A 39 18.77 2.48 0.79
CA PRO A 39 19.63 3.63 1.11
C PRO A 39 18.92 4.98 0.87
N ASP A 40 18.10 5.08 -0.16
CA ASP A 40 17.37 6.30 -0.54
C ASP A 40 15.92 6.29 -0.05
N CYS A 41 15.64 5.58 1.04
CA CYS A 41 14.31 5.58 1.63
C CYS A 41 14.02 6.92 2.28
N ILE A 42 12.93 7.58 1.85
CA ILE A 42 12.49 8.86 2.42
C ILE A 42 12.17 8.75 3.92
N SER A 43 11.78 7.56 4.38
CA SER A 43 11.44 7.28 5.79
C SER A 43 12.57 6.59 6.55
N ARG A 44 13.79 6.61 6.04
CA ARG A 44 14.93 5.86 6.59
C ARG A 44 15.11 6.06 8.09
N ASP A 45 15.02 7.31 8.54
CA ASP A 45 15.25 7.68 9.95
C ASP A 45 14.08 7.33 10.86
N LEU A 46 12.94 6.94 10.29
CA LEU A 46 11.73 6.55 11.01
C LEU A 46 11.49 5.02 11.00
N LEU A 47 12.29 4.26 10.25
CA LEU A 47 12.07 2.82 10.12
C LEU A 47 12.17 2.11 11.47
N ASN A 48 11.27 1.15 11.68
CA ASN A 48 11.20 0.27 12.85
C ASN A 48 11.01 1.00 14.21
N GLN A 49 10.45 2.22 14.20
CA GLN A 49 10.24 3.01 15.41
C GLN A 49 8.81 2.94 15.96
N GLY A 50 7.85 2.46 15.19
CA GLY A 50 6.47 2.41 15.67
C GLY A 50 5.49 1.78 14.72
N TYR A 51 4.30 1.56 15.23
CA TYR A 51 3.15 1.03 14.50
C TYR A 51 1.85 1.40 15.23
N PHE A 52 0.75 1.43 14.53
CA PHE A 52 -0.55 1.49 15.18
C PHE A 52 -0.80 0.19 15.97
N SER A 53 -1.26 0.32 17.21
CA SER A 53 -1.75 -0.86 17.92
C SER A 53 -2.93 -1.49 17.16
N ARG A 54 -3.14 -2.81 17.32
CA ARG A 54 -4.29 -3.52 16.75
C ARG A 54 -5.61 -2.77 17.00
N LYS A 55 -5.82 -2.37 18.26
CA LYS A 55 -7.03 -1.66 18.67
C LYS A 55 -7.17 -0.35 17.89
N ARG A 56 -6.14 0.50 17.91
CA ARG A 56 -6.21 1.82 17.28
C ARG A 56 -6.37 1.74 15.76
N LEU A 57 -5.67 0.80 15.10
CA LEU A 57 -5.80 0.62 13.65
C LEU A 57 -7.23 0.20 13.26
N ARG A 58 -7.85 -0.69 14.03
CA ARG A 58 -9.24 -1.09 13.81
C ARG A 58 -10.24 0.03 14.08
N GLU A 59 -10.02 0.81 15.12
CA GLU A 59 -10.83 2.01 15.41
C GLU A 59 -10.72 3.02 14.26
N LEU A 60 -9.48 3.37 13.85
CA LEU A 60 -9.23 4.29 12.75
C LEU A 60 -9.87 3.81 11.43
N THR A 61 -9.81 2.51 11.15
CA THR A 61 -10.46 1.93 9.96
C THR A 61 -11.96 2.17 9.97
N LYS A 62 -12.62 1.99 11.11
CA LYS A 62 -14.05 2.26 11.27
C LYS A 62 -14.36 3.75 11.15
N GLU A 63 -13.57 4.60 11.82
CA GLU A 63 -13.70 6.05 11.74
C GLU A 63 -13.64 6.57 10.29
N MET A 64 -12.73 6.03 9.47
CA MET A 64 -12.66 6.36 8.05
C MET A 64 -13.92 5.98 7.28
N ILE A 65 -14.49 4.80 7.54
CA ILE A 65 -15.74 4.34 6.92
C ILE A 65 -16.89 5.23 7.34
N ASP A 66 -17.06 5.45 8.65
CA ASP A 66 -18.15 6.26 9.23
C ASP A 66 -18.09 7.71 8.74
N SER A 67 -16.88 8.24 8.49
CA SER A 67 -16.66 9.57 7.91
C SER A 67 -16.91 9.64 6.40
N GLY A 68 -17.23 8.52 5.74
CA GLY A 68 -17.55 8.50 4.31
C GLY A 68 -16.36 8.53 3.36
N VAL A 69 -15.15 8.17 3.83
CA VAL A 69 -13.94 8.01 2.99
C VAL A 69 -14.22 7.01 1.85
N LYS A 70 -13.85 7.37 0.62
CA LYS A 70 -14.11 6.57 -0.59
C LYS A 70 -12.95 5.65 -0.98
N ALA A 71 -11.73 6.00 -0.59
CA ALA A 71 -10.56 5.18 -0.86
C ALA A 71 -9.49 5.34 0.21
N VAL A 72 -8.80 4.23 0.50
CA VAL A 72 -7.62 4.21 1.36
C VAL A 72 -6.45 3.67 0.57
N VAL A 73 -5.33 4.38 0.59
CA VAL A 73 -4.06 3.93 0.02
C VAL A 73 -3.17 3.49 1.16
N LEU A 74 -2.94 2.18 1.26
CA LEU A 74 -1.95 1.61 2.16
C LEU A 74 -0.58 1.87 1.56
N ILE A 75 0.15 2.74 2.19
CA ILE A 75 1.50 3.14 1.80
C ILE A 75 2.35 3.10 3.07
N GLY A 76 3.61 3.46 3.04
CA GLY A 76 4.26 3.35 4.30
C GLY A 76 5.42 4.26 4.55
N GLY A 77 5.53 4.65 5.83
CA GLY A 77 6.80 4.93 6.47
C GLY A 77 7.68 3.68 6.55
N GLY A 78 7.06 2.47 6.49
CA GLY A 78 7.70 1.17 6.35
C GLY A 78 7.07 0.33 5.24
N GLU A 79 6.93 -0.97 5.45
CA GLU A 79 6.21 -1.87 4.55
C GLU A 79 4.79 -2.11 5.12
N PRO A 80 3.72 -1.66 4.46
CA PRO A 80 2.37 -1.78 5.01
C PRO A 80 1.95 -3.23 5.27
N LEU A 81 2.40 -4.18 4.43
CA LEU A 81 2.10 -5.60 4.62
C LEU A 81 2.86 -6.24 5.80
N ALA A 82 3.76 -5.50 6.47
CA ALA A 82 4.41 -5.96 7.70
C ALA A 82 3.49 -5.81 8.94
N HIS A 83 2.43 -4.99 8.85
CA HIS A 83 1.51 -4.86 9.97
C HIS A 83 0.61 -6.09 10.11
N PRO A 84 0.51 -6.73 11.30
CA PRO A 84 -0.20 -8.00 11.46
C PRO A 84 -1.71 -7.93 11.19
N GLU A 85 -2.33 -6.76 11.34
CA GLU A 85 -3.76 -6.56 11.10
C GLU A 85 -4.10 -6.13 9.67
N ILE A 86 -3.10 -6.00 8.78
CA ILE A 86 -3.33 -5.40 7.47
C ILE A 86 -4.31 -6.17 6.60
N GLY A 87 -4.32 -7.49 6.71
CA GLY A 87 -5.30 -8.32 6.00
C GLY A 87 -6.74 -8.00 6.41
N TRP A 88 -6.98 -7.85 7.71
CA TRP A 88 -8.28 -7.43 8.22
C TRP A 88 -8.67 -6.03 7.73
N VAL A 89 -7.72 -5.08 7.72
CA VAL A 89 -7.96 -3.72 7.23
C VAL A 89 -8.39 -3.72 5.76
N ILE A 90 -7.66 -4.45 4.91
CA ILE A 90 -7.95 -4.55 3.48
C ILE A 90 -9.37 -5.12 3.26
N GLU A 91 -9.67 -6.23 3.90
CA GLU A 91 -10.95 -6.91 3.77
C GLU A 91 -12.09 -6.04 4.30
N TYR A 92 -11.94 -5.46 5.50
CA TYR A 92 -12.98 -4.68 6.15
C TYR A 92 -13.31 -3.38 5.40
N LEU A 93 -12.30 -2.68 4.87
CA LEU A 93 -12.51 -1.52 3.99
C LEU A 93 -13.29 -1.91 2.72
N ALA A 94 -12.86 -2.99 2.05
CA ALA A 94 -13.50 -3.43 0.81
C ALA A 94 -14.95 -3.91 1.02
N GLN A 95 -15.23 -4.58 2.14
CA GLN A 95 -16.60 -5.01 2.52
C GLN A 95 -17.54 -3.83 2.82
N ASN A 96 -16.99 -2.64 3.09
CA ASN A 96 -17.74 -1.41 3.31
C ASN A 96 -17.62 -0.42 2.14
N ASP A 97 -17.42 -0.92 0.92
CA ASP A 97 -17.36 -0.17 -0.33
C ASP A 97 -16.26 0.89 -0.41
N VAL A 98 -15.23 0.80 0.45
CA VAL A 98 -14.05 1.66 0.40
C VAL A 98 -12.99 1.02 -0.51
N GLN A 99 -12.55 1.73 -1.53
CA GLN A 99 -11.52 1.25 -2.45
C GLN A 99 -10.15 1.17 -1.76
N VAL A 100 -9.47 0.05 -1.91
CA VAL A 100 -8.15 -0.16 -1.31
C VAL A 100 -7.06 -0.15 -2.38
N GLY A 101 -6.13 0.79 -2.27
CA GLY A 101 -4.89 0.81 -3.02
C GLY A 101 -3.71 0.37 -2.14
N ILE A 102 -2.74 -0.33 -2.72
CA ILE A 102 -1.58 -0.80 -1.97
C ILE A 102 -0.30 -0.41 -2.71
N THR A 103 0.62 0.25 -2.01
CA THR A 103 2.01 0.41 -2.44
C THR A 103 2.89 -0.41 -1.51
N THR A 104 3.65 -1.36 -2.05
CA THR A 104 4.41 -2.35 -1.30
C THR A 104 5.76 -2.64 -1.95
N ASN A 105 6.72 -3.14 -1.20
CA ASN A 105 7.94 -3.71 -1.77
C ASN A 105 7.74 -5.12 -2.37
N GLY A 106 6.55 -5.71 -2.21
CA GLY A 106 6.16 -6.97 -2.82
C GLY A 106 6.55 -8.24 -2.07
N LEU A 107 7.42 -8.15 -1.07
CA LEU A 107 8.01 -9.34 -0.43
C LEU A 107 7.05 -10.10 0.49
N LEU A 108 5.99 -9.46 0.96
CA LEU A 108 5.02 -10.03 1.88
C LEU A 108 3.65 -10.29 1.23
N ILE A 109 3.54 -10.14 -0.08
CA ILE A 109 2.29 -10.40 -0.82
C ILE A 109 1.79 -11.81 -0.60
N ASP A 110 2.68 -12.81 -0.53
CA ASP A 110 2.35 -14.21 -0.32
C ASP A 110 1.57 -14.46 0.98
N ARG A 111 1.81 -13.68 2.02
CA ARG A 111 1.07 -13.79 3.29
C ARG A 111 -0.40 -13.42 3.18
N TYR A 112 -0.73 -12.56 2.22
CA TYR A 112 -2.07 -11.99 2.04
C TYR A 112 -2.58 -12.16 0.61
N LEU A 113 -2.04 -13.14 -0.12
CA LEU A 113 -2.22 -13.28 -1.57
C LEU A 113 -3.70 -13.24 -1.99
N ASN A 114 -4.53 -14.09 -1.40
CA ASN A 114 -5.96 -14.17 -1.72
C ASN A 114 -6.72 -12.91 -1.29
N CYS A 115 -6.43 -12.39 -0.11
CA CYS A 115 -7.04 -11.15 0.39
C CYS A 115 -6.76 -9.98 -0.55
N ILE A 116 -5.49 -9.80 -0.95
CA ILE A 116 -5.08 -8.74 -1.87
C ILE A 116 -5.70 -8.95 -3.26
N ALA A 117 -5.73 -10.18 -3.74
CA ALA A 117 -6.29 -10.51 -5.05
C ALA A 117 -7.78 -10.15 -5.14
N GLU A 118 -8.55 -10.45 -4.11
CA GLU A 118 -9.99 -10.25 -4.06
C GLU A 118 -10.36 -8.79 -3.76
N HIS A 119 -9.72 -8.16 -2.77
CA HIS A 119 -10.21 -6.94 -2.15
C HIS A 119 -9.46 -5.67 -2.55
N ALA A 120 -8.18 -5.75 -2.97
CA ALA A 120 -7.48 -4.55 -3.37
C ALA A 120 -7.89 -4.09 -4.78
N SER A 121 -8.25 -2.82 -4.94
CA SER A 121 -8.59 -2.22 -6.24
C SER A 121 -7.36 -2.13 -7.15
N TRP A 122 -6.22 -1.84 -6.57
CA TRP A 122 -4.94 -1.84 -7.27
C TRP A 122 -3.77 -2.12 -6.32
N VAL A 123 -2.71 -2.69 -6.89
CA VAL A 123 -1.43 -2.89 -6.20
C VAL A 123 -0.31 -2.33 -7.05
N ARG A 124 0.60 -1.58 -6.44
CA ARG A 124 1.83 -1.09 -7.05
C ARG A 124 3.03 -1.63 -6.28
N VAL A 125 3.84 -2.43 -6.94
CA VAL A 125 5.08 -2.94 -6.36
C VAL A 125 6.24 -2.01 -6.70
N SER A 126 6.96 -1.58 -5.69
CA SER A 126 8.19 -0.79 -5.85
C SER A 126 9.34 -1.71 -6.23
N MET A 127 9.72 -1.74 -7.52
CA MET A 127 10.76 -2.65 -8.03
C MET A 127 12.13 -2.00 -8.16
N ASP A 128 12.20 -0.88 -8.86
CA ASP A 128 13.40 -0.06 -9.11
C ASP A 128 14.59 -0.84 -9.71
N ALA A 129 14.36 -2.06 -10.21
CA ALA A 129 15.39 -2.91 -10.77
C ALA A 129 14.81 -3.96 -11.73
N ALA A 130 15.62 -4.39 -12.69
CA ALA A 130 15.31 -5.48 -13.62
C ALA A 130 16.23 -6.71 -13.43
N SER A 131 17.17 -6.65 -12.49
CA SER A 131 18.08 -7.75 -12.14
C SER A 131 18.26 -7.85 -10.63
N SER A 132 18.68 -9.01 -10.16
CA SER A 132 18.99 -9.28 -8.76
C SER A 132 20.07 -8.36 -8.20
N GLU A 133 21.09 -8.07 -9.01
CA GLU A 133 22.21 -7.19 -8.66
C GLU A 133 21.73 -5.75 -8.44
N THR A 134 21.03 -5.19 -9.43
CA THR A 134 20.49 -3.82 -9.35
C THR A 134 19.45 -3.71 -8.23
N TYR A 135 18.61 -4.74 -8.04
CA TYR A 135 17.66 -4.76 -6.94
C TYR A 135 18.35 -4.70 -5.59
N ASN A 136 19.41 -5.50 -5.40
CA ASN A 136 20.13 -5.51 -4.13
C ASN A 136 20.88 -4.18 -3.86
N PHE A 137 21.23 -3.44 -4.89
CA PHE A 137 21.80 -2.10 -4.75
C PHE A 137 20.75 -1.09 -4.23
N PHE A 138 19.58 -1.02 -4.86
CA PHE A 138 18.53 -0.06 -4.48
C PHE A 138 17.68 -0.50 -3.29
N ARG A 139 17.50 -1.82 -3.11
CA ARG A 139 16.57 -2.41 -2.14
C ARG A 139 17.19 -3.56 -1.37
N PRO A 140 18.33 -3.31 -0.69
CA PRO A 140 19.00 -4.35 0.07
C PRO A 140 18.11 -4.83 1.22
N SER A 141 18.16 -6.15 1.48
CA SER A 141 17.64 -6.70 2.72
C SER A 141 18.67 -6.55 3.84
N PRO A 142 18.26 -6.53 5.12
CA PRO A 142 19.20 -6.52 6.24
C PRO A 142 20.16 -7.70 6.26
N SER A 143 19.82 -8.81 5.62
CA SER A 143 20.67 -10.00 5.50
C SER A 143 21.70 -9.92 4.36
N GLY A 144 21.65 -8.88 3.53
CA GLY A 144 22.47 -8.75 2.33
C GLY A 144 22.07 -9.66 1.16
N LYS A 145 21.11 -10.57 1.35
CA LYS A 145 20.60 -11.44 0.29
C LYS A 145 19.64 -10.66 -0.61
N SER A 146 19.82 -10.75 -1.94
CA SER A 146 18.86 -10.17 -2.88
C SER A 146 17.50 -10.85 -2.74
N MET A 147 16.46 -10.02 -2.72
CA MET A 147 15.06 -10.45 -2.64
C MET A 147 14.32 -10.27 -3.97
N PHE A 148 15.04 -10.04 -5.06
CA PHE A 148 14.48 -9.81 -6.39
C PHE A 148 13.54 -10.94 -6.84
N ASP A 149 14.05 -12.17 -6.80
CA ASP A 149 13.28 -13.35 -7.25
C ASP A 149 12.00 -13.52 -6.45
N LYS A 150 12.06 -13.27 -5.14
CA LYS A 150 10.88 -13.31 -4.26
C LYS A 150 9.84 -12.27 -4.63
N ALA A 151 10.27 -11.04 -4.93
CA ALA A 151 9.36 -9.98 -5.38
C ALA A 151 8.70 -10.33 -6.71
N VAL A 152 9.48 -10.82 -7.68
CA VAL A 152 9.00 -11.24 -9.01
C VAL A 152 8.03 -12.43 -8.89
N GLU A 153 8.37 -13.44 -8.09
CA GLU A 153 7.50 -14.60 -7.84
C GLU A 153 6.15 -14.17 -7.23
N ASN A 154 6.18 -13.34 -6.21
CA ASN A 154 4.98 -12.82 -5.56
C ASN A 154 4.10 -12.02 -6.52
N MET A 155 4.70 -11.14 -7.34
CA MET A 155 3.98 -10.42 -8.39
C MET A 155 3.37 -11.36 -9.41
N SER A 156 4.12 -12.35 -9.87
CA SER A 156 3.66 -13.35 -10.85
C SER A 156 2.50 -14.17 -10.32
N ASN A 157 2.56 -14.59 -9.06
CA ASN A 157 1.48 -15.34 -8.42
C ASN A 157 0.23 -14.47 -8.22
N LEU A 158 0.41 -13.22 -7.81
CA LEU A 158 -0.69 -12.27 -7.68
C LEU A 158 -1.33 -11.98 -9.04
N ALA A 159 -0.54 -11.79 -10.10
CA ALA A 159 -1.04 -11.51 -11.44
C ALA A 159 -1.99 -12.58 -12.00
N LYS A 160 -1.80 -13.85 -11.60
CA LYS A 160 -2.64 -14.98 -12.05
C LYS A 160 -4.06 -14.92 -11.51
N ILE A 161 -4.27 -14.32 -10.34
CA ILE A 161 -5.55 -14.38 -9.62
C ILE A 161 -6.16 -13.02 -9.30
N LYS A 162 -5.41 -11.92 -9.51
CA LYS A 162 -5.86 -10.58 -9.16
C LYS A 162 -7.00 -10.10 -10.05
N LYS A 163 -8.11 -9.71 -9.45
CA LYS A 163 -9.26 -9.12 -10.15
C LYS A 163 -9.06 -7.64 -10.50
N GLY A 164 -8.32 -6.90 -9.68
CA GLY A 164 -8.01 -5.48 -9.90
C GLY A 164 -6.69 -5.26 -10.64
N LYS A 165 -6.17 -4.03 -10.61
CA LYS A 165 -4.93 -3.66 -11.30
C LYS A 165 -3.70 -4.06 -10.49
N LEU A 166 -2.70 -4.61 -11.17
CA LEU A 166 -1.36 -4.83 -10.65
C LEU A 166 -0.37 -4.08 -11.55
N GLY A 167 0.57 -3.40 -10.94
CA GLY A 167 1.64 -2.70 -11.63
C GLY A 167 2.89 -2.61 -10.75
N TYR A 168 3.91 -2.01 -11.31
CA TYR A 168 5.16 -1.72 -10.60
C TYR A 168 5.63 -0.30 -10.90
N SER A 169 6.52 0.21 -10.06
CA SER A 169 7.22 1.48 -10.26
C SER A 169 8.71 1.25 -10.38
N PHE A 170 9.34 2.09 -11.19
CA PHE A 170 10.78 2.20 -11.32
C PHE A 170 11.23 3.62 -11.04
N LEU A 171 12.27 3.76 -10.24
CA LEU A 171 13.02 4.99 -10.10
C LEU A 171 14.09 5.00 -11.19
N ILE A 172 14.09 6.03 -12.02
CA ILE A 172 15.11 6.24 -13.04
C ILE A 172 16.01 7.34 -12.51
N LEU A 173 17.26 7.00 -12.25
CA LEU A 173 18.30 7.96 -11.91
C LEU A 173 19.03 8.36 -13.18
N THR A 174 19.24 9.65 -13.36
CA THR A 174 20.19 10.19 -14.37
C THR A 174 21.49 10.48 -13.66
N GLU A 175 22.62 10.02 -14.23
CA GLU A 175 23.95 10.38 -13.78
C GLU A 175 24.18 11.90 -13.89
#